data_cb94ad590c0b41053e68db955d993590
#
_entry.id   cb94ad590c0b41053e68db955d993590
#
_cell.length_a   1.000
_cell.length_b   1.000
_cell.length_c   1.000
_cell.angle_alpha   90.00
_cell.angle_beta   90.00
_cell.angle_gamma   90.00
#
_symmetry.space_group_name_H-M   'P 1'
#
loop_
_entity.id
_entity.type
_entity.pdbx_description
1 polymer ?
#
loop_
_entity_poly.entity_id
_entity_poly.type
_entity_poly.pdbx_seq_one_letter_code
_entity_poly.pdbx_strand_id
1 'polypeptide(L)'
;SFNLSYVCAEVGEKVLLIDGDIHRPRQHHIVGKEPVPGLINIIVGEASIDEAIHKEVFSNFDFIPAGRIASANVYGLLDTDEARDLINELSKQYDRIIIDAPPMVGVSDTAQVVRLGDGVLMVVQHRKYPRDLYSRARNMIISMGGNLIGIIMNNVNTNRDYSSYYYK
;
A
#
# COMPACT_ATOMS: atom_id res chain seq x y z
N SER A 1 -2.04 5.64 -2.67
CA SER A 1 -2.93 4.62 -2.07
C SER A 1 -4.22 5.25 -1.56
N PHE A 2 -4.19 6.27 -0.69
CA PHE A 2 -5.38 6.90 -0.11
C PHE A 2 -6.44 7.31 -1.17
N ASN A 3 -6.06 8.11 -2.19
CA ASN A 3 -7.01 8.56 -3.21
C ASN A 3 -7.66 7.40 -3.98
N LEU A 4 -6.92 6.31 -4.22
CA LEU A 4 -7.47 5.13 -4.87
C LEU A 4 -8.49 4.44 -3.96
N SER A 5 -8.15 4.25 -2.67
CA SER A 5 -9.06 3.68 -1.67
C SER A 5 -10.36 4.50 -1.57
N TYR A 6 -10.22 5.83 -1.51
CA TYR A 6 -11.35 6.75 -1.42
C TYR A 6 -12.28 6.63 -2.65
N VAL A 7 -11.72 6.62 -3.87
CA VAL A 7 -12.53 6.49 -5.10
C VAL A 7 -13.22 5.14 -5.19
N CYS A 8 -12.56 4.04 -4.79
CA CYS A 8 -13.21 2.72 -4.74
C CYS A 8 -14.37 2.70 -3.73
N ALA A 9 -14.22 3.34 -2.57
CA ALA A 9 -15.30 3.45 -1.59
C ALA A 9 -16.48 4.32 -2.08
N GLU A 10 -16.20 5.41 -2.79
CA GLU A 10 -17.22 6.28 -3.40
C GLU A 10 -18.10 5.56 -4.43
N VAL A 11 -17.57 4.55 -5.11
CA VAL A 11 -18.37 3.73 -6.04
C VAL A 11 -19.08 2.55 -5.35
N GLY A 12 -19.02 2.48 -4.02
CA GLY A 12 -19.78 1.54 -3.19
C GLY A 12 -19.03 0.27 -2.79
N GLU A 13 -17.74 0.13 -3.12
CA GLU A 13 -16.92 -0.98 -2.62
C GLU A 13 -16.62 -0.79 -1.11
N LYS A 14 -16.62 -1.88 -0.35
CA LYS A 14 -16.12 -1.88 1.03
C LYS A 14 -14.61 -2.02 1.01
N VAL A 15 -13.91 -0.93 1.34
CA VAL A 15 -12.46 -0.79 1.13
C VAL A 15 -11.70 -0.75 2.46
N LEU A 16 -10.58 -1.45 2.52
CA LEU A 16 -9.60 -1.33 3.59
C LEU A 16 -8.28 -0.80 3.02
N LEU A 17 -7.79 0.31 3.58
CA LEU A 17 -6.43 0.79 3.36
C LEU A 17 -5.53 0.30 4.51
N ILE A 18 -4.40 -0.30 4.18
CA ILE A 18 -3.38 -0.72 5.14
C ILE A 18 -2.09 0.05 4.83
N ASP A 19 -1.51 0.70 5.85
CA ASP A 19 -0.17 1.28 5.72
C ASP A 19 0.88 0.18 5.90
N GLY A 20 1.46 -0.28 4.79
CA GLY A 20 2.50 -1.31 4.75
C GLY A 20 3.93 -0.76 4.76
N ASP A 21 4.12 0.57 4.78
CA ASP A 21 5.44 1.19 4.97
C ASP A 21 5.76 1.30 6.47
N ILE A 22 6.18 0.19 7.07
CA ILE A 22 6.49 0.10 8.50
C ILE A 22 7.72 0.93 8.91
N HIS A 23 8.54 1.38 7.96
CA HIS A 23 9.72 2.19 8.25
C HIS A 23 9.44 3.68 8.24
N ARG A 24 8.54 4.13 7.34
CA ARG A 24 8.19 5.54 7.17
C ARG A 24 6.69 5.71 6.95
N PRO A 25 5.87 5.24 7.91
CA PRO A 25 4.42 5.28 7.77
C PRO A 25 3.94 6.72 7.64
N ARG A 26 2.99 6.95 6.73
CA ARG A 26 2.44 8.28 6.47
C ARG A 26 0.93 8.30 6.28
N GLN A 27 0.30 7.15 6.05
CA GLN A 27 -1.13 7.14 5.76
C GLN A 27 -1.96 7.65 6.94
N HIS A 28 -1.55 7.37 8.19
CA HIS A 28 -2.23 7.86 9.39
C HIS A 28 -2.30 9.40 9.45
N HIS A 29 -1.29 10.13 8.96
CA HIS A 29 -1.34 11.60 8.86
C HIS A 29 -2.38 12.06 7.83
N ILE A 30 -2.50 11.35 6.69
CA ILE A 30 -3.45 11.69 5.62
C ILE A 30 -4.87 11.42 6.09
N VAL A 31 -5.07 10.29 6.77
CA VAL A 31 -6.37 9.87 7.30
C VAL A 31 -6.77 10.65 8.57
N GLY A 32 -5.80 11.27 9.27
CA GLY A 32 -6.02 11.99 10.53
C GLY A 32 -6.33 11.04 11.70
N LYS A 33 -5.66 9.89 11.76
CA LYS A 33 -5.85 8.89 12.82
C LYS A 33 -4.55 8.60 13.56
N GLU A 34 -4.69 8.00 14.75
CA GLU A 34 -3.53 7.57 15.55
C GLU A 34 -2.74 6.47 14.82
N PRO A 35 -1.39 6.47 14.94
CA PRO A 35 -0.53 5.50 14.26
C PRO A 35 -0.47 4.13 14.92
N VAL A 36 -0.95 3.97 16.14
CA VAL A 36 -0.87 2.75 16.96
C VAL A 36 -2.18 2.52 17.73
N PRO A 37 -2.58 1.22 17.93
CA PRO A 37 -1.99 0.04 17.34
C PRO A 37 -2.23 -0.04 15.83
N GLY A 38 -1.50 -0.95 15.14
CA GLY A 38 -1.61 -1.09 13.70
C GLY A 38 -1.16 -2.48 13.21
N LEU A 39 -0.87 -2.57 11.91
CA LEU A 39 -0.55 -3.81 11.21
C LEU A 39 0.46 -4.68 11.96
N ILE A 40 1.62 -4.11 12.32
CA ILE A 40 2.67 -4.90 12.99
C ILE A 40 2.28 -5.32 14.40
N ASN A 41 1.45 -4.54 15.13
CA ASN A 41 0.96 -4.93 16.44
C ASN A 41 0.00 -6.12 16.36
N ILE A 42 -0.81 -6.20 15.29
CA ILE A 42 -1.67 -7.37 15.05
C ILE A 42 -0.80 -8.60 14.75
N ILE A 43 0.17 -8.48 13.83
CA ILE A 43 1.02 -9.59 13.39
C ILE A 43 1.81 -10.20 14.56
N VAL A 44 2.32 -9.37 15.49
CA VAL A 44 3.06 -9.86 16.65
C VAL A 44 2.17 -10.23 17.84
N GLY A 45 0.84 -10.12 17.70
CA GLY A 45 -0.12 -10.51 18.76
C GLY A 45 -0.23 -9.51 19.91
N GLU A 46 0.25 -8.27 19.73
CA GLU A 46 0.13 -7.18 20.74
C GLU A 46 -1.22 -6.46 20.70
N ALA A 47 -1.97 -6.60 19.60
CA ALA A 47 -3.30 -6.04 19.44
C ALA A 47 -4.19 -6.94 18.59
N SER A 48 -5.49 -6.88 18.82
CA SER A 48 -6.50 -7.49 17.95
C SER A 48 -6.76 -6.61 16.71
N ILE A 49 -7.41 -7.20 15.69
CA ILE A 49 -7.85 -6.45 14.50
C ILE A 49 -8.78 -5.30 14.90
N ASP A 50 -9.73 -5.56 15.81
CA ASP A 50 -10.72 -4.56 16.24
C ASP A 50 -10.10 -3.38 17.00
N GLU A 51 -8.97 -3.57 17.68
CA GLU A 51 -8.24 -2.49 18.36
C GLU A 51 -7.41 -1.65 17.39
N ALA A 52 -6.92 -2.25 16.30
CA ALA A 52 -6.04 -1.58 15.36
C ALA A 52 -6.76 -0.95 14.16
N ILE A 53 -7.98 -1.40 13.86
CA ILE A 53 -8.74 -0.90 12.72
C ILE A 53 -9.50 0.38 13.06
N HIS A 54 -9.30 1.41 12.26
CA HIS A 54 -10.13 2.62 12.28
C HIS A 54 -11.28 2.44 11.28
N LYS A 55 -12.47 2.09 11.80
CA LYS A 55 -13.66 1.88 10.98
C LYS A 55 -14.24 3.22 10.51
N GLU A 56 -14.83 3.21 9.33
CA GLU A 56 -15.59 4.33 8.75
C GLU A 56 -14.84 5.67 8.78
N VAL A 57 -13.53 5.63 8.43
CA VAL A 57 -12.77 6.89 8.25
C VAL A 57 -13.40 7.75 7.15
N PHE A 58 -14.06 7.10 6.19
CA PHE A 58 -15.08 7.63 5.27
C PHE A 58 -16.12 6.53 5.05
N SER A 59 -17.24 6.86 4.38
CA SER A 59 -18.25 5.85 4.04
C SER A 59 -17.63 4.70 3.27
N ASN A 60 -17.86 3.45 3.71
CA ASN A 60 -17.30 2.21 3.14
C ASN A 60 -15.76 2.12 3.14
N PHE A 61 -15.08 2.94 3.94
CA PHE A 61 -13.63 3.01 3.93
C PHE A 61 -13.06 2.90 5.35
N ASP A 62 -12.38 1.80 5.62
CA ASP A 62 -11.69 1.51 6.88
C ASP A 62 -10.16 1.61 6.69
N PHE A 63 -9.43 1.81 7.79
CA PHE A 63 -7.99 2.02 7.76
C PHE A 63 -7.27 1.26 8.88
N ILE A 64 -6.15 0.61 8.55
CA ILE A 64 -5.19 0.06 9.51
C ILE A 64 -3.85 0.80 9.34
N PRO A 65 -3.35 1.51 10.35
CA PRO A 65 -2.03 2.11 10.32
C PRO A 65 -0.92 1.06 10.36
N ALA A 66 0.32 1.44 10.07
CA ALA A 66 1.46 0.52 10.14
C ALA A 66 1.70 -0.04 11.55
N GLY A 67 1.39 0.75 12.55
CA GLY A 67 1.68 0.40 13.95
C GLY A 67 3.13 0.69 14.34
N ARG A 68 3.48 0.28 15.55
CA ARG A 68 4.84 0.38 16.08
C ARG A 68 5.07 -0.68 17.14
N ILE A 69 6.22 -1.33 17.11
CA ILE A 69 6.67 -2.21 18.18
C ILE A 69 7.97 -1.68 18.81
N ALA A 70 8.17 -1.98 20.09
CA ALA A 70 9.38 -1.57 20.81
C ALA A 70 10.64 -2.35 20.38
N SER A 71 10.46 -3.50 19.74
CA SER A 71 11.56 -4.34 19.25
C SER A 71 12.25 -3.67 18.05
N ALA A 72 13.57 -3.71 18.04
CA ALA A 72 14.37 -3.18 16.93
C ALA A 72 14.29 -4.03 15.65
N ASN A 73 13.72 -5.22 15.70
CA ASN A 73 13.71 -6.14 14.57
C ASN A 73 12.32 -6.28 13.96
N VAL A 74 12.00 -5.37 13.06
CA VAL A 74 10.77 -5.42 12.23
C VAL A 74 10.98 -6.15 10.89
N TYR A 75 12.22 -6.58 10.61
CA TYR A 75 12.53 -7.26 9.35
C TYR A 75 11.86 -8.62 9.28
N GLY A 76 11.22 -8.91 8.16
CA GLY A 76 10.59 -10.20 7.91
C GLY A 76 9.18 -10.36 8.46
N LEU A 77 8.66 -9.43 9.25
CA LEU A 77 7.33 -9.55 9.85
C LEU A 77 6.19 -9.69 8.81
N LEU A 78 6.34 -9.04 7.66
CA LEU A 78 5.33 -9.10 6.60
C LEU A 78 5.44 -10.36 5.71
N ASP A 79 6.47 -11.21 5.91
CA ASP A 79 6.64 -12.48 5.18
C ASP A 79 6.32 -13.71 6.06
N THR A 80 5.59 -13.52 7.12
CA THR A 80 5.18 -14.57 8.05
C THR A 80 3.82 -15.17 7.67
N ASP A 81 3.51 -16.32 8.22
CA ASP A 81 2.20 -16.95 8.03
C ASP A 81 1.11 -16.14 8.72
N GLU A 82 1.40 -15.53 9.87
CA GLU A 82 0.50 -14.62 10.58
C GLU A 82 0.08 -13.42 9.72
N ALA A 83 1.02 -12.84 8.97
CA ALA A 83 0.71 -11.75 8.05
C ALA A 83 -0.20 -12.20 6.89
N ARG A 84 0.03 -13.40 6.34
CA ARG A 84 -0.81 -13.97 5.28
C ARG A 84 -2.20 -14.31 5.79
N ASP A 85 -2.29 -14.93 6.97
CA ASP A 85 -3.55 -15.29 7.59
C ASP A 85 -4.39 -14.05 7.92
N LEU A 86 -3.76 -13.00 8.40
CA LEU A 86 -4.42 -11.70 8.62
C LEU A 86 -5.04 -11.14 7.33
N ILE A 87 -4.26 -11.08 6.23
CA ILE A 87 -4.79 -10.60 4.95
C ILE A 87 -5.91 -11.51 4.43
N ASN A 88 -5.77 -12.83 4.56
CA ASN A 88 -6.81 -13.80 4.19
C ASN A 88 -8.09 -13.64 5.03
N GLU A 89 -7.98 -13.32 6.31
CA GLU A 89 -9.15 -13.04 7.16
C GLU A 89 -9.84 -11.74 6.75
N LEU A 90 -9.07 -10.68 6.54
CA LEU A 90 -9.59 -9.39 6.13
C LEU A 90 -10.23 -9.44 4.72
N SER A 91 -9.69 -10.25 3.80
CA SER A 91 -10.22 -10.39 2.44
C SER A 91 -11.64 -10.96 2.38
N LYS A 92 -12.10 -11.62 3.44
CA LYS A 92 -13.49 -12.12 3.56
C LYS A 92 -14.48 -11.02 3.92
N GLN A 93 -14.00 -9.88 4.38
CA GLN A 93 -14.82 -8.79 4.93
C GLN A 93 -14.85 -7.55 4.02
N TYR A 94 -13.88 -7.42 3.10
CA TYR A 94 -13.70 -6.26 2.23
C TYR A 94 -13.71 -6.69 0.76
N ASP A 95 -14.35 -5.87 -0.08
CA ASP A 95 -14.33 -6.06 -1.53
C ASP A 95 -12.94 -5.73 -2.10
N ARG A 96 -12.22 -4.82 -1.42
CA ARG A 96 -10.87 -4.38 -1.83
C ARG A 96 -9.99 -4.05 -0.63
N ILE A 97 -8.77 -4.62 -0.63
CA ILE A 97 -7.71 -4.24 0.29
C ILE A 97 -6.61 -3.56 -0.51
N ILE A 98 -6.24 -2.34 -0.11
CA ILE A 98 -5.14 -1.59 -0.70
C ILE A 98 -4.03 -1.48 0.33
N ILE A 99 -2.87 -2.05 0.03
CA ILE A 99 -1.69 -1.98 0.90
C ILE A 99 -0.74 -0.92 0.34
N ASP A 100 -0.50 0.14 1.10
CA ASP A 100 0.51 1.15 0.76
C ASP A 100 1.90 0.58 1.02
N ALA A 101 2.70 0.44 -0.03
CA ALA A 101 4.00 -0.20 0.05
C ALA A 101 5.14 0.83 0.05
N PRO A 102 6.27 0.55 0.73
CA PRO A 102 7.46 1.39 0.63
C PRO A 102 8.02 1.40 -0.79
N PRO A 103 8.96 2.33 -1.11
CA PRO A 103 9.58 2.39 -2.43
C PRO A 103 10.26 1.08 -2.83
N MET A 104 10.02 0.62 -4.07
CA MET A 104 10.55 -0.65 -4.60
C MET A 104 12.07 -0.72 -4.61
N VAL A 105 12.73 0.41 -4.81
CA VAL A 105 14.19 0.48 -4.90
C VAL A 105 14.77 1.00 -3.58
N GLY A 106 15.63 0.20 -2.96
CA GLY A 106 16.34 0.57 -1.73
C GLY A 106 15.69 0.09 -0.43
N VAL A 107 14.57 -0.65 -0.48
CA VAL A 107 13.90 -1.20 0.70
C VAL A 107 13.63 -2.69 0.47
N SER A 108 14.16 -3.55 1.34
CA SER A 108 14.02 -5.02 1.23
C SER A 108 12.59 -5.49 1.48
N ASP A 109 11.85 -4.78 2.33
CA ASP A 109 10.53 -5.22 2.82
C ASP A 109 9.43 -5.05 1.78
N THR A 110 9.68 -4.28 0.72
CA THR A 110 8.74 -4.16 -0.40
C THR A 110 8.43 -5.51 -1.03
N ALA A 111 9.41 -6.43 -1.06
CA ALA A 111 9.21 -7.80 -1.54
C ALA A 111 8.15 -8.56 -0.73
N GLN A 112 8.11 -8.33 0.57
CA GLN A 112 7.18 -8.97 1.49
C GLN A 112 5.75 -8.47 1.23
N VAL A 113 5.58 -7.14 1.10
CA VAL A 113 4.28 -6.53 0.77
C VAL A 113 3.77 -7.00 -0.60
N VAL A 114 4.67 -7.15 -1.60
CA VAL A 114 4.31 -7.65 -2.93
C VAL A 114 3.66 -9.05 -2.89
N ARG A 115 4.10 -9.91 -1.96
CA ARG A 115 3.58 -11.28 -1.81
C ARG A 115 2.27 -11.37 -1.06
N LEU A 116 1.87 -10.32 -0.34
CA LEU A 116 0.60 -10.28 0.39
C LEU A 116 -0.59 -9.95 -0.51
N GLY A 117 -0.35 -9.37 -1.71
CA GLY A 117 -1.41 -8.91 -2.60
C GLY A 117 -1.58 -9.75 -3.85
N ASP A 118 -2.79 -9.79 -4.39
CA ASP A 118 -3.13 -10.45 -5.67
C ASP A 118 -2.56 -9.71 -6.88
N GLY A 119 -2.28 -8.41 -6.74
CA GLY A 119 -1.76 -7.58 -7.80
C GLY A 119 -1.01 -6.34 -7.32
N VAL A 120 -0.09 -5.88 -8.14
CA VAL A 120 0.76 -4.72 -7.87
C VAL A 120 0.47 -3.61 -8.86
N LEU A 121 0.14 -2.42 -8.35
CA LEU A 121 0.11 -1.19 -9.11
C LEU A 121 1.41 -0.42 -8.86
N MET A 122 2.25 -0.28 -9.88
CA MET A 122 3.51 0.47 -9.77
C MET A 122 3.27 1.95 -10.03
N VAL A 123 3.55 2.79 -9.02
CA VAL A 123 3.45 4.25 -9.16
C VAL A 123 4.79 4.81 -9.61
N VAL A 124 4.80 5.50 -10.75
CA VAL A 124 5.99 6.15 -11.32
C VAL A 124 5.79 7.66 -11.35
N GLN A 125 6.85 8.42 -11.05
CA GLN A 125 6.79 9.88 -11.13
C GLN A 125 7.26 10.35 -12.51
N HIS A 126 6.41 11.14 -13.18
CA HIS A 126 6.72 11.67 -14.51
C HIS A 126 8.03 12.48 -14.48
N ARG A 127 8.96 12.14 -15.38
CA ARG A 127 10.25 12.83 -15.60
C ARG A 127 11.17 12.97 -14.36
N LYS A 128 10.92 12.25 -13.27
CA LYS A 128 11.75 12.36 -12.06
C LYS A 128 12.96 11.44 -12.08
N TYR A 129 12.81 10.24 -12.62
CA TYR A 129 13.85 9.22 -12.62
C TYR A 129 14.10 8.67 -14.03
N PRO A 130 15.31 8.14 -14.30
CA PRO A 130 15.63 7.46 -15.57
C PRO A 130 14.71 6.27 -15.84
N ARG A 131 14.44 6.00 -17.12
CA ARG A 131 13.59 4.84 -17.52
C ARG A 131 14.12 3.51 -17.00
N ASP A 132 15.43 3.34 -16.95
CA ASP A 132 16.08 2.12 -16.48
C ASP A 132 15.72 1.78 -15.02
N LEU A 133 15.50 2.80 -14.18
CA LEU A 133 15.07 2.60 -12.79
C LEU A 133 13.70 1.94 -12.74
N TYR A 134 12.77 2.39 -13.58
CA TYR A 134 11.43 1.81 -13.64
C TYR A 134 11.44 0.38 -14.24
N SER A 135 12.29 0.13 -15.22
CA SER A 135 12.50 -1.21 -15.77
C SER A 135 13.05 -2.17 -14.73
N ARG A 136 14.00 -1.72 -13.90
CA ARG A 136 14.51 -2.50 -12.77
C ARG A 136 13.43 -2.78 -11.73
N ALA A 137 12.67 -1.77 -11.33
CA ALA A 137 11.56 -1.94 -10.38
C ALA A 137 10.52 -2.96 -10.89
N ARG A 138 10.12 -2.87 -12.17
CA ARG A 138 9.24 -3.85 -12.81
C ARG A 138 9.82 -5.27 -12.74
N ASN A 139 11.08 -5.43 -13.12
CA ASN A 139 11.73 -6.75 -13.12
C ASN A 139 11.86 -7.31 -11.70
N MET A 140 12.10 -6.47 -10.70
CA MET A 140 12.09 -6.86 -9.30
C MET A 140 10.72 -7.37 -8.86
N ILE A 141 9.62 -6.66 -9.17
CA ILE A 141 8.25 -7.11 -8.86
C ILE A 141 8.01 -8.52 -9.43
N ILE A 142 8.34 -8.73 -10.71
CA ILE A 142 8.15 -10.02 -11.38
C ILE A 142 9.02 -11.11 -10.75
N SER A 143 10.30 -10.83 -10.46
CA SER A 143 11.22 -11.80 -9.87
C SER A 143 10.85 -12.23 -8.45
N MET A 144 10.08 -11.38 -7.74
CA MET A 144 9.53 -11.67 -6.42
C MET A 144 8.20 -12.43 -6.45
N GLY A 145 7.72 -12.78 -7.65
CA GLY A 145 6.44 -13.45 -7.85
C GLY A 145 5.23 -12.51 -7.88
N GLY A 146 5.45 -11.18 -7.89
CA GLY A 146 4.38 -10.20 -7.93
C GLY A 146 3.70 -10.12 -9.29
N ASN A 147 2.37 -10.03 -9.27
CA ASN A 147 1.54 -9.82 -10.45
C ASN A 147 1.40 -8.33 -10.75
N LEU A 148 2.23 -7.79 -11.65
CA LEU A 148 2.14 -6.37 -12.06
C LEU A 148 0.92 -6.14 -12.94
N ILE A 149 -0.16 -5.60 -12.38
CA ILE A 149 -1.43 -5.35 -13.07
C ILE A 149 -1.49 -4.00 -13.78
N GLY A 150 -0.61 -3.06 -13.44
CA GLY A 150 -0.58 -1.75 -14.10
C GLY A 150 0.49 -0.80 -13.58
N ILE A 151 0.60 0.33 -14.29
CA ILE A 151 1.49 1.44 -13.93
C ILE A 151 0.68 2.72 -13.86
N ILE A 152 0.81 3.46 -12.75
CA ILE A 152 0.19 4.77 -12.56
C ILE A 152 1.26 5.84 -12.71
N MET A 153 1.08 6.76 -13.65
CA MET A 153 1.97 7.91 -13.81
C MET A 153 1.48 9.05 -12.93
N ASN A 154 2.31 9.44 -11.97
CA ASN A 154 2.02 10.54 -11.04
C ASN A 154 2.80 11.81 -11.40
N ASN A 155 2.35 12.98 -10.92
CA ASN A 155 2.96 14.29 -11.15
C ASN A 155 3.07 14.67 -12.65
N VAL A 156 2.08 14.27 -13.46
CA VAL A 156 1.99 14.69 -14.86
C VAL A 156 1.51 16.14 -14.93
N ASN A 157 2.27 17.00 -15.61
CA ASN A 157 1.84 18.38 -15.88
C ASN A 157 0.92 18.38 -17.10
N THR A 158 -0.39 18.30 -16.87
CA THR A 158 -1.40 18.21 -17.93
C THR A 158 -1.36 19.39 -18.91
N ASN A 159 -1.06 20.60 -18.44
CA ASN A 159 -0.99 21.79 -19.30
C ASN A 159 0.20 21.76 -20.28
N ARG A 160 1.27 21.05 -19.96
CA ARG A 160 2.48 20.98 -20.78
C ARG A 160 2.52 19.72 -21.64
N ASP A 161 2.02 18.63 -21.12
CA ASP A 161 2.20 17.30 -21.72
C ASP A 161 1.02 16.90 -22.64
N TYR A 162 -0.20 17.43 -22.41
CA TYR A 162 -1.36 17.20 -23.29
C TYR A 162 -1.46 18.18 -24.45
N SER A 163 -0.98 19.40 -24.32
CA SER A 163 -1.02 20.40 -25.43
C SER A 163 -0.24 19.95 -26.67
N SER A 164 0.79 19.11 -26.50
CA SER A 164 1.57 18.58 -27.63
C SER A 164 0.88 17.46 -28.41
N TYR A 165 -0.19 16.84 -27.88
CA TYR A 165 -0.92 15.76 -28.53
C TYR A 165 -2.16 16.19 -29.32
N TYR A 166 -2.74 17.35 -28.96
CA TYR A 166 -3.96 17.85 -29.57
C TYR A 166 -3.76 18.93 -30.68
N TYR A 167 -2.51 19.37 -30.88
CA TYR A 167 -2.17 20.39 -31.88
C TYR A 167 -1.11 19.92 -32.89
N LYS A 168 -1.27 18.68 -33.38
CA LYS A 168 -0.58 18.23 -34.61
C LYS A 168 -1.60 17.80 -35.65
#